data_cd655dacb673df7ccf570c5e182cef42
#
_entry.id   cd655dacb673df7ccf570c5e182cef42
#
_cell.length_a   1.000
_cell.length_b   1.000
_cell.length_c   1.000
_cell.angle_alpha   90.00
_cell.angle_beta   90.00
_cell.angle_gamma   90.00
#
_symmetry.space_group_name_H-M   'P 1'
#
loop_
_entity.id
_entity.type
_entity.pdbx_description
1 polymer ?
#
loop_
_entity_poly.entity_id
_entity_poly.type
_entity_poly.pdbx_seq_one_letter_code
_entity_poly.pdbx_strand_id
1 'polypeptide(L)'
;TMETGEFVINLVNKRLVRDTDYCGVKTCRDVDKFKETRLTPQASRYVKAPGVEESPVNIECKVVEVKELGSHDMFIAKVMGVTIDNQYMDDRGKFNLNASGLVSYSHGEYFELGKKLGSFGYSVKKPVKRQSDKKRTARRKKA
;
A
#
# COMPACT_ATOMS: atom_id res chain seq x y z
N THR A 1 -18.00 -11.28 -2.13
CA THR A 1 -17.23 -11.80 -0.97
C THR A 1 -18.07 -12.76 -0.14
N MET A 2 -19.32 -12.40 0.22
CA MET A 2 -20.21 -13.29 0.98
C MET A 2 -20.47 -14.62 0.26
N GLU A 3 -20.75 -14.59 -1.05
CA GLU A 3 -21.07 -15.79 -1.83
C GLU A 3 -19.84 -16.67 -2.13
N THR A 4 -18.71 -16.04 -2.43
CA THR A 4 -17.49 -16.76 -2.89
C THR A 4 -16.52 -17.09 -1.77
N GLY A 5 -16.60 -16.41 -0.63
CA GLY A 5 -15.62 -16.51 0.45
C GLY A 5 -14.20 -16.03 0.07
N GLU A 6 -14.07 -15.31 -1.04
CA GLU A 6 -12.77 -14.88 -1.58
C GLU A 6 -12.82 -13.41 -1.98
N PHE A 7 -11.67 -12.72 -1.86
CA PHE A 7 -11.49 -11.35 -2.34
C PHE A 7 -10.02 -11.00 -2.51
N VAL A 8 -9.76 -9.91 -3.22
CA VAL A 8 -8.42 -9.34 -3.38
C VAL A 8 -8.42 -7.91 -2.86
N ILE A 9 -7.47 -7.57 -2.01
CA ILE A 9 -7.21 -6.19 -1.58
C ILE A 9 -6.18 -5.61 -2.53
N ASN A 10 -6.59 -4.57 -3.28
CA ASN A 10 -5.73 -3.84 -4.20
C ASN A 10 -5.26 -2.57 -3.51
N LEU A 11 -3.96 -2.41 -3.26
CA LEU A 11 -3.44 -1.19 -2.64
C LEU A 11 -3.53 -0.02 -3.62
N VAL A 12 -3.97 1.12 -3.11
CA VAL A 12 -4.26 2.30 -3.92
C VAL A 12 -3.08 3.26 -3.90
N ASN A 13 -2.56 3.58 -5.07
CA ASN A 13 -1.61 4.67 -5.26
C ASN A 13 -2.33 5.92 -5.81
N LYS A 14 -1.62 7.03 -5.91
CA LYS A 14 -2.20 8.29 -6.38
C LYS A 14 -2.83 8.26 -7.78
N ARG A 15 -2.39 7.33 -8.65
CA ARG A 15 -2.98 7.18 -10.00
C ARG A 15 -4.37 6.57 -9.95
N LEU A 16 -4.63 5.71 -8.96
CA LEU A 16 -5.87 4.96 -8.80
C LEU A 16 -6.92 5.69 -7.93
N VAL A 17 -6.61 6.86 -7.36
CA VAL A 17 -7.51 7.55 -6.41
C VAL A 17 -8.88 7.81 -7.02
N ARG A 18 -8.94 8.36 -8.25
CA ARG A 18 -10.19 8.65 -8.92
C ARG A 18 -11.05 7.41 -9.16
N ASP A 19 -10.43 6.32 -9.61
CA ASP A 19 -11.12 5.07 -9.89
C ASP A 19 -11.56 4.39 -8.60
N THR A 20 -10.77 4.52 -7.53
CA THR A 20 -11.11 4.03 -6.20
C THR A 20 -12.32 4.76 -5.64
N ASP A 21 -12.35 6.08 -5.73
CA ASP A 21 -13.48 6.90 -5.30
C ASP A 21 -14.74 6.53 -6.09
N TYR A 22 -14.65 6.46 -7.42
CA TYR A 22 -15.75 6.02 -8.28
C TYR A 22 -16.27 4.65 -7.88
N CYS A 23 -15.38 3.68 -7.63
CA CYS A 23 -15.73 2.35 -7.20
C CYS A 23 -16.37 2.29 -5.81
N GLY A 24 -16.05 3.25 -4.94
CA GLY A 24 -16.65 3.39 -3.60
C GLY A 24 -18.08 3.94 -3.65
N VAL A 25 -18.36 4.85 -4.60
CA VAL A 25 -19.67 5.49 -4.75
C VAL A 25 -20.66 4.63 -5.54
N LYS A 26 -20.20 3.94 -6.59
CA LYS A 26 -21.04 3.12 -7.47
C LYS A 26 -21.14 1.68 -7.00
N THR A 27 -22.36 1.13 -7.03
CA THR A 27 -22.58 -0.29 -6.73
C THR A 27 -22.28 -1.19 -7.93
N CYS A 28 -21.71 -2.39 -7.67
CA CYS A 28 -21.51 -3.40 -8.69
C CYS A 28 -22.81 -3.98 -9.30
N ARG A 29 -23.98 -3.67 -8.69
CA ARG A 29 -25.27 -4.10 -9.23
C ARG A 29 -25.65 -3.30 -10.48
N ASP A 30 -25.20 -2.06 -10.58
CA ASP A 30 -25.60 -1.12 -11.60
C ASP A 30 -24.54 -0.99 -12.72
N VAL A 31 -23.26 -1.26 -12.40
CA VAL A 31 -22.16 -1.02 -13.32
C VAL A 31 -21.09 -2.12 -13.26
N ASP A 32 -20.49 -2.42 -14.39
CA ASP A 32 -19.24 -3.16 -14.48
C ASP A 32 -18.07 -2.20 -14.21
N LYS A 33 -17.50 -2.27 -13.02
CA LYS A 33 -16.46 -1.34 -12.56
C LYS A 33 -15.20 -1.41 -13.41
N PHE A 34 -14.77 -2.58 -13.85
CA PHE A 34 -13.60 -2.71 -14.71
C PHE A 34 -13.82 -2.01 -16.06
N LYS A 35 -15.01 -2.18 -16.64
CA LYS A 35 -15.35 -1.56 -17.92
C LYS A 35 -15.42 -0.03 -17.79
N GLU A 36 -16.05 0.48 -16.75
CA GLU A 36 -16.23 1.92 -16.54
C GLU A 36 -14.92 2.64 -16.20
N THR A 37 -14.08 2.06 -15.36
CA THR A 37 -12.78 2.64 -14.95
C THR A 37 -11.67 2.34 -15.95
N ARG A 38 -11.88 1.38 -16.89
CA ARG A 38 -10.87 0.86 -17.81
C ARG A 38 -9.67 0.23 -17.11
N LEU A 39 -9.83 -0.17 -15.85
CA LEU A 39 -8.83 -0.94 -15.13
C LEU A 39 -8.76 -2.36 -15.68
N THR A 40 -7.58 -2.95 -15.65
CA THR A 40 -7.33 -4.29 -16.19
C THR A 40 -7.49 -5.33 -15.09
N PRO A 41 -8.42 -6.31 -15.24
CA PRO A 41 -8.52 -7.40 -14.30
C PRO A 41 -7.29 -8.31 -14.41
N GLN A 42 -6.58 -8.49 -13.30
CA GLN A 42 -5.44 -9.39 -13.20
C GLN A 42 -5.88 -10.74 -12.63
N ALA A 43 -5.56 -11.82 -13.31
CA ALA A 43 -5.84 -13.16 -12.81
C ALA A 43 -5.07 -13.41 -11.51
N SER A 44 -5.79 -13.83 -10.47
CA SER A 44 -5.22 -14.24 -9.19
C SER A 44 -4.66 -15.65 -9.26
N ARG A 45 -3.68 -15.97 -8.41
CA ARG A 45 -3.04 -17.28 -8.37
C ARG A 45 -3.75 -18.25 -7.42
N TYR A 46 -4.29 -17.76 -6.33
CA TYR A 46 -4.81 -18.59 -5.22
C TYR A 46 -6.31 -18.42 -5.00
N VAL A 47 -6.94 -17.40 -5.58
CA VAL A 47 -8.37 -17.13 -5.47
C VAL A 47 -8.98 -16.88 -6.83
N LYS A 48 -10.30 -17.00 -6.94
CA LYS A 48 -11.01 -16.74 -8.22
C LYS A 48 -11.27 -15.25 -8.46
N ALA A 49 -11.32 -14.46 -7.38
CA ALA A 49 -11.51 -13.03 -7.49
C ALA A 49 -10.29 -12.39 -8.17
N PRO A 50 -10.47 -11.55 -9.22
CA PRO A 50 -9.36 -10.89 -9.88
C PRO A 50 -8.75 -9.79 -9.01
N GLY A 51 -7.46 -9.55 -9.19
CA GLY A 51 -6.79 -8.33 -8.78
C GLY A 51 -6.97 -7.22 -9.82
N VAL A 52 -6.27 -6.12 -9.62
CA VAL A 52 -6.16 -4.98 -10.54
C VAL A 52 -4.71 -4.85 -10.98
N GLU A 53 -4.44 -4.93 -12.30
CA GLU A 53 -3.08 -4.92 -12.85
C GLU A 53 -2.34 -3.62 -12.53
N GLU A 54 -3.05 -2.49 -12.52
CA GLU A 54 -2.50 -1.16 -12.21
C GLU A 54 -2.20 -0.94 -10.71
N SER A 55 -2.66 -1.86 -9.85
CA SER A 55 -2.37 -1.80 -8.41
C SER A 55 -0.92 -2.23 -8.14
N PRO A 56 -0.16 -1.47 -7.33
CA PRO A 56 1.21 -1.83 -6.99
C PRO A 56 1.32 -3.12 -6.16
N VAL A 57 0.24 -3.48 -5.47
CA VAL A 57 0.17 -4.69 -4.63
C VAL A 57 -1.25 -5.23 -4.62
N ASN A 58 -1.41 -6.50 -4.93
CA ASN A 58 -2.65 -7.25 -4.83
C ASN A 58 -2.50 -8.35 -3.77
N ILE A 59 -3.39 -8.35 -2.77
CA ILE A 59 -3.37 -9.30 -1.64
C ILE A 59 -4.56 -10.23 -1.78
N GLU A 60 -4.29 -11.50 -2.10
CA GLU A 60 -5.30 -12.53 -2.31
C GLU A 60 -5.74 -13.13 -0.97
N CYS A 61 -7.04 -13.13 -0.70
CA CYS A 61 -7.60 -13.49 0.59
C CYS A 61 -8.72 -14.53 0.48
N LYS A 62 -8.73 -15.48 1.42
CA LYS A 62 -9.87 -16.38 1.68
C LYS A 62 -10.49 -16.06 3.03
N VAL A 63 -11.81 -15.88 3.06
CA VAL A 63 -12.57 -15.62 4.28
C VAL A 63 -12.51 -16.86 5.18
N VAL A 64 -12.21 -16.64 6.45
CA VAL A 64 -12.20 -17.65 7.50
C VAL A 64 -13.41 -17.51 8.41
N GLU A 65 -13.80 -16.27 8.70
CA GLU A 65 -14.90 -15.95 9.61
C GLU A 65 -15.57 -14.66 9.17
N VAL A 66 -16.87 -14.57 9.33
CA VAL A 66 -17.66 -13.34 9.15
C VAL A 66 -18.38 -13.06 10.45
N LYS A 67 -18.25 -11.83 10.96
CA LYS A 67 -18.98 -11.36 12.13
C LYS A 67 -19.94 -10.26 11.71
N GLU A 68 -21.21 -10.51 11.88
CA GLU A 68 -22.28 -9.53 11.69
C GLU A 68 -22.28 -8.52 12.85
N LEU A 69 -22.06 -7.25 12.54
CA LEU A 69 -21.97 -6.16 13.52
C LEU A 69 -23.13 -5.16 13.41
N GLY A 70 -24.20 -5.56 12.74
CA GLY A 70 -25.39 -4.74 12.51
C GLY A 70 -25.28 -3.90 11.24
N SER A 71 -24.69 -2.72 11.30
CA SER A 71 -24.55 -1.84 10.13
C SER A 71 -23.47 -2.30 9.13
N HIS A 72 -22.52 -3.10 9.57
CA HIS A 72 -21.38 -3.60 8.78
C HIS A 72 -21.02 -5.01 9.22
N ASP A 73 -20.47 -5.77 8.29
CA ASP A 73 -19.89 -7.09 8.56
C ASP A 73 -18.36 -7.00 8.61
N MET A 74 -17.78 -7.70 9.59
CA MET A 74 -16.33 -7.84 9.70
C MET A 74 -15.89 -9.19 9.11
N PHE A 75 -15.04 -9.15 8.10
CA PHE A 75 -14.44 -10.33 7.47
C PHE A 75 -13.05 -10.60 8.05
N ILE A 76 -12.87 -11.78 8.64
CA ILE A 76 -11.54 -12.28 9.01
C ILE A 76 -11.10 -13.20 7.88
N ALA A 77 -9.93 -12.95 7.30
CA ALA A 77 -9.47 -13.68 6.14
C ALA A 77 -8.00 -14.09 6.28
N LYS A 78 -7.68 -15.23 5.68
CA LYS A 78 -6.31 -15.71 5.51
C LYS A 78 -5.73 -15.14 4.23
N VAL A 79 -4.54 -14.53 4.30
CA VAL A 79 -3.77 -14.14 3.12
C VAL A 79 -3.20 -15.41 2.47
N MET A 80 -3.55 -15.62 1.21
CA MET A 80 -3.13 -16.77 0.41
C MET A 80 -1.90 -16.47 -0.42
N GLY A 81 -1.76 -15.23 -0.89
CA GLY A 81 -0.64 -14.75 -1.66
C GLY A 81 -0.64 -13.25 -1.81
N VAL A 82 0.49 -12.71 -2.26
CA VAL A 82 0.67 -11.28 -2.54
C VAL A 82 1.39 -11.17 -3.87
N THR A 83 0.80 -10.43 -4.80
CA THR A 83 1.43 -10.04 -6.06
C THR A 83 1.91 -8.60 -5.95
N ILE A 84 3.12 -8.34 -6.40
CA ILE A 84 3.78 -7.03 -6.33
C ILE A 84 4.23 -6.65 -7.74
N ASP A 85 4.02 -5.39 -8.12
CA ASP A 85 4.55 -4.86 -9.37
C ASP A 85 6.09 -4.76 -9.29
N ASN A 86 6.76 -5.41 -10.23
CA ASN A 86 8.21 -5.52 -10.29
C ASN A 86 8.94 -4.19 -10.37
N GLN A 87 8.30 -3.13 -10.88
CA GLN A 87 8.91 -1.79 -10.92
C GLN A 87 9.30 -1.26 -9.52
N TYR A 88 8.70 -1.80 -8.46
CA TYR A 88 8.97 -1.42 -7.06
C TYR A 88 9.93 -2.38 -6.35
N MET A 89 10.50 -3.35 -7.08
CA MET A 89 11.58 -4.20 -6.58
C MET A 89 12.94 -3.58 -6.91
N ASP A 90 13.87 -3.62 -5.97
CA ASP A 90 15.26 -3.25 -6.26
C ASP A 90 16.06 -4.43 -6.86
N ASP A 91 17.28 -4.15 -7.36
CA ASP A 91 18.15 -5.16 -7.98
C ASP A 91 18.55 -6.30 -7.02
N ARG A 92 18.31 -6.15 -5.73
CA ARG A 92 18.55 -7.16 -4.69
C ARG A 92 17.31 -7.95 -4.32
N GLY A 93 16.19 -7.73 -5.03
CA GLY A 93 14.91 -8.37 -4.77
C GLY A 93 14.18 -7.83 -3.53
N LYS A 94 14.52 -6.61 -3.06
CA LYS A 94 13.84 -5.97 -1.95
C LYS A 94 12.70 -5.10 -2.47
N PHE A 95 11.51 -5.30 -1.93
CA PHE A 95 10.34 -4.50 -2.22
C PHE A 95 10.39 -3.11 -1.54
N ASN A 96 10.17 -2.06 -2.32
CA ASN A 96 10.08 -0.68 -1.84
C ASN A 96 8.64 -0.16 -1.92
N LEU A 97 7.83 -0.53 -0.94
CA LEU A 97 6.42 -0.11 -0.86
C LEU A 97 6.25 1.42 -0.91
N ASN A 98 7.16 2.18 -0.30
CA ASN A 98 7.04 3.64 -0.27
C ASN A 98 7.24 4.30 -1.64
N ALA A 99 7.93 3.63 -2.57
CA ALA A 99 8.10 4.12 -3.94
C ALA A 99 6.82 3.99 -4.78
N SER A 100 5.85 3.19 -4.36
CA SER A 100 4.61 2.97 -5.09
C SER A 100 3.62 4.15 -5.00
N GLY A 101 3.88 5.15 -4.15
CA GLY A 101 3.04 6.34 -4.02
C GLY A 101 1.67 6.04 -3.44
N LEU A 102 1.60 5.17 -2.42
CA LEU A 102 0.34 4.89 -1.73
C LEU A 102 -0.30 6.14 -1.16
N VAL A 103 -1.62 6.10 -1.06
CA VAL A 103 -2.43 7.18 -0.49
C VAL A 103 -3.05 6.76 0.83
N SER A 104 -3.39 7.74 1.64
CA SER A 104 -4.20 7.59 2.85
C SER A 104 -5.56 8.22 2.63
N TYR A 105 -6.62 7.52 3.05
CA TYR A 105 -7.96 8.09 3.17
C TYR A 105 -8.17 8.50 4.63
N SER A 106 -8.38 9.77 4.86
CA SER A 106 -8.55 10.33 6.21
C SER A 106 -9.61 11.40 6.20
N HIS A 107 -10.61 11.26 7.10
CA HIS A 107 -11.64 12.25 7.32
C HIS A 107 -12.39 12.70 6.05
N GLY A 108 -12.66 11.75 5.14
CA GLY A 108 -13.39 12.02 3.89
C GLY A 108 -12.53 12.49 2.72
N GLU A 109 -11.21 12.54 2.86
CA GLU A 109 -10.29 13.07 1.87
C GLU A 109 -9.13 12.11 1.61
N TYR A 110 -8.53 12.21 0.41
CA TYR A 110 -7.37 11.41 0.00
C TYR A 110 -6.09 12.23 0.10
N PHE A 111 -5.05 11.66 0.70
CA PHE A 111 -3.75 12.31 0.91
C PHE A 111 -2.61 11.45 0.39
N GLU A 112 -1.59 12.08 -0.19
CA GLU A 112 -0.31 11.42 -0.42
C GLU A 112 0.43 11.23 0.91
N LEU A 113 1.22 10.15 1.02
CA LEU A 113 2.11 9.98 2.17
C LEU A 113 3.21 11.04 2.13
N GLY A 114 3.41 11.72 3.24
CA GLY A 114 4.39 12.80 3.36
C GLY A 114 5.84 12.30 3.48
N LYS A 115 6.71 13.22 3.90
CA LYS A 115 8.14 12.93 4.09
C LYS A 115 8.38 11.88 5.16
N LYS A 116 9.37 11.01 4.94
CA LYS A 116 9.81 10.03 5.92
C LYS A 116 10.25 10.72 7.22
N LEU A 117 9.61 10.38 8.33
CA LEU A 117 9.92 10.93 9.65
C LEU A 117 11.04 10.17 10.36
N GLY A 118 11.21 8.88 10.07
CA GLY A 118 12.23 8.05 10.70
C GLY A 118 12.24 6.63 10.15
N SER A 119 13.10 5.79 10.68
CA SER A 119 13.14 4.35 10.45
C SER A 119 12.79 3.63 11.75
N PHE A 120 12.35 2.39 11.68
CA PHE A 120 12.13 1.57 12.88
C PHE A 120 13.34 1.66 13.82
N GLY A 121 13.10 1.94 15.09
CA GLY A 121 14.13 2.09 16.12
C GLY A 121 14.90 3.43 16.07
N TYR A 122 14.49 4.42 15.26
CA TYR A 122 15.21 5.69 15.20
C TYR A 122 15.26 6.45 16.54
N SER A 123 14.23 6.31 17.36
CA SER A 123 14.12 6.99 18.67
C SER A 123 15.13 6.52 19.72
N VAL A 124 15.61 5.28 19.58
CA VAL A 124 16.60 4.69 20.52
C VAL A 124 18.02 4.62 19.94
N LYS A 125 18.23 5.12 18.72
CA LYS A 125 19.56 5.19 18.11
C LYS A 125 20.40 6.24 18.83
N LYS A 126 21.56 5.84 19.34
CA LYS A 126 22.54 6.79 19.88
C LYS A 126 22.92 7.80 18.80
N PRO A 127 23.00 9.12 19.13
CA PRO A 127 23.45 10.12 18.16
C PRO A 127 24.85 9.75 17.65
N VAL A 128 24.97 9.64 16.33
CA VAL A 128 26.29 9.47 15.71
C VAL A 128 27.11 10.73 16.04
N LYS A 129 28.18 10.62 16.85
CA LYS A 129 29.09 11.71 17.09
C LYS A 129 29.64 12.16 15.73
N ARG A 130 29.19 13.31 15.23
CA ARG A 130 29.75 13.91 14.02
C ARG A 130 31.24 14.16 14.29
N GLN A 131 32.12 13.47 13.57
CA GLN A 131 33.54 13.77 13.51
C GLN A 131 33.72 15.09 12.74
N SER A 132 33.24 16.18 13.28
CA SER A 132 33.51 17.51 12.75
C SER A 132 33.95 18.36 13.92
N ASP A 133 35.25 18.55 14.07
CA ASP A 133 35.88 19.80 14.53
C ASP A 133 37.35 19.63 14.90
N LYS A 134 37.96 18.45 14.68
CA LYS A 134 39.42 18.33 14.91
C LYS A 134 40.26 19.00 13.84
N LYS A 135 39.69 19.40 12.68
CA LYS A 135 40.48 20.08 11.62
C LYS A 135 40.43 21.61 11.68
N ARG A 136 39.58 22.22 12.48
CA ARG A 136 39.48 23.71 12.56
C ARG A 136 40.37 24.33 13.63
N THR A 137 40.72 23.59 14.66
CA THR A 137 41.60 24.07 15.73
C THR A 137 43.10 23.96 15.41
N ALA A 138 43.50 23.07 14.48
CA ALA A 138 44.89 22.94 14.08
C ALA A 138 45.35 24.05 13.12
N ARG A 139 44.41 24.73 12.43
CA ARG A 139 44.72 25.86 11.50
C ARG A 139 44.85 27.22 12.19
N ARG A 140 44.38 27.36 13.44
CA ARG A 140 44.45 28.60 14.23
C ARG A 140 45.70 28.71 15.13
N LYS A 141 46.52 27.65 15.20
CA LYS A 141 47.78 27.67 15.97
C LYS A 141 49.05 27.81 15.08
N LYS A 142 48.90 28.12 13.79
CA LYS A 142 50.00 28.37 12.85
C LYS A 142 49.84 29.70 12.08
N ALA A 143 49.24 30.70 12.71
CA ALA A 143 49.27 32.08 12.23
C ALA A 143 49.70 32.97 13.38
#